data_d5ab77481a07af4b942e55803d442c97
#
_entry.id   d5ab77481a07af4b942e55803d442c97
#
_cell.length_a   1.000
_cell.length_b   1.000
_cell.length_c   1.000
_cell.angle_alpha   90.00
_cell.angle_beta   90.00
_cell.angle_gamma   90.00
#
_symmetry.space_group_name_H-M   'P 1'
#
loop_
_entity.id
_entity.type
_entity.pdbx_description
1 polymer ?
#
loop_
_entity_poly.entity_id
_entity_poly.type
_entity_poly.pdbx_seq_one_letter_code
_entity_poly.pdbx_strand_id
1 'polypeptide(L)'
;MRTYVRVLTAVVAGILVVFAPTAAAAPVPGGSAQLPFPLTLQPEGVRAPAAALAEAGTGLIVWSRQPDIRVPIASITKVMTAVVVLESGDLERPVTVPRAAVDYAAAYGGSTAGLVPGEVLTARQLLYAMMLPSGCDAAYALAEAFGPGQDAFIARMNAAAQRLGMPNTHFSDPSGLPAPDDFATYSTPAELVRLGRHAMADPVFREIVGSQVHHLPAGPANRDHVWETTNGLLRDYPGTTGIKTGSTDAAGTCLLFEASRGAQRLIGVVLNSSPDDLAAAAGDAARLMDWGFVPILSGLPVG
;
A
#
# COMPACT_ATOMS: atom_id res chain seq x y z
N MET A 1 -77.61 -0.71 -15.24
CA MET A 1 -76.41 -1.53 -15.30
C MET A 1 -76.04 -1.93 -13.89
N ARG A 2 -76.06 -3.24 -13.60
CA ARG A 2 -76.07 -3.78 -12.22
C ARG A 2 -74.63 -4.07 -11.76
N THR A 3 -74.29 -3.48 -10.60
CA THR A 3 -73.00 -3.67 -9.90
C THR A 3 -73.14 -4.88 -8.97
N TYR A 4 -72.25 -5.89 -9.09
CA TYR A 4 -72.16 -7.01 -8.17
C TYR A 4 -71.05 -6.78 -7.17
N VAL A 5 -71.39 -6.68 -5.89
CA VAL A 5 -70.45 -6.73 -4.76
C VAL A 5 -70.32 -8.19 -4.35
N ARG A 6 -69.08 -8.72 -4.31
CA ARG A 6 -68.76 -10.02 -3.72
C ARG A 6 -68.18 -9.82 -2.34
N VAL A 7 -68.90 -10.36 -1.37
CA VAL A 7 -68.47 -10.45 0.03
C VAL A 7 -67.61 -11.72 0.18
N LEU A 8 -66.38 -11.57 0.69
CA LEU A 8 -65.51 -12.70 1.03
C LEU A 8 -65.62 -12.94 2.54
N THR A 9 -66.10 -14.13 2.92
CA THR A 9 -66.21 -14.56 4.34
C THR A 9 -64.86 -15.22 4.71
N ALA A 10 -64.18 -14.67 5.75
CA ALA A 10 -62.94 -15.27 6.30
C ALA A 10 -63.32 -16.27 7.40
N VAL A 11 -62.86 -17.51 7.25
CA VAL A 11 -62.93 -18.56 8.26
C VAL A 11 -61.67 -18.50 9.11
N VAL A 12 -61.83 -18.20 10.41
CA VAL A 12 -60.74 -18.25 11.42
C VAL A 12 -60.69 -19.66 11.99
N ALA A 13 -59.62 -20.41 11.67
CA ALA A 13 -59.31 -21.69 12.30
C ALA A 13 -58.45 -21.43 13.57
N GLY A 14 -59.01 -21.72 14.73
CA GLY A 14 -58.28 -21.62 16.01
C GLY A 14 -57.33 -22.81 16.19
N ILE A 15 -56.04 -22.52 16.38
CA ILE A 15 -55.04 -23.52 16.73
C ILE A 15 -54.93 -23.59 18.26
N LEU A 16 -55.26 -24.76 18.80
CA LEU A 16 -55.10 -25.07 20.23
C LEU A 16 -53.63 -25.45 20.49
N VAL A 17 -52.86 -24.60 21.15
CA VAL A 17 -51.49 -24.90 21.56
C VAL A 17 -51.51 -25.59 22.92
N VAL A 18 -51.16 -26.88 22.94
CA VAL A 18 -50.98 -27.67 24.17
C VAL A 18 -49.55 -27.45 24.69
N PHE A 19 -49.41 -26.77 25.83
CA PHE A 19 -48.10 -26.65 26.50
C PHE A 19 -47.76 -27.96 27.22
N ALA A 20 -46.65 -28.62 26.82
CA ALA A 20 -46.03 -29.68 27.57
C ALA A 20 -45.11 -29.07 28.67
N PRO A 21 -45.01 -29.66 29.87
CA PRO A 21 -44.16 -29.14 30.92
C PRO A 21 -42.66 -29.33 30.54
N THR A 22 -41.92 -28.23 30.56
CA THR A 22 -40.47 -28.21 30.37
C THR A 22 -39.79 -28.85 31.56
N ALA A 23 -39.05 -29.93 31.29
CA ALA A 23 -38.11 -30.51 32.26
C ALA A 23 -37.00 -29.49 32.57
N ALA A 24 -36.76 -29.23 33.85
CA ALA A 24 -35.69 -28.34 34.31
C ALA A 24 -34.32 -29.02 33.94
N ALA A 25 -33.54 -28.33 33.11
CA ALA A 25 -32.19 -28.71 32.82
C ALA A 25 -31.27 -28.49 34.05
N ALA A 26 -30.51 -29.50 34.43
CA ALA A 26 -29.53 -29.39 35.50
C ALA A 26 -28.45 -28.32 35.17
N PRO A 27 -27.92 -27.59 36.18
CA PRO A 27 -26.88 -26.59 35.91
C PRO A 27 -25.60 -27.27 35.41
N VAL A 28 -25.17 -26.90 34.21
CA VAL A 28 -23.85 -27.23 33.68
C VAL A 28 -22.82 -26.45 34.49
N PRO A 29 -21.77 -27.09 35.07
CA PRO A 29 -20.74 -26.36 35.79
C PRO A 29 -20.03 -25.44 34.81
N GLY A 30 -20.22 -24.13 35.01
CA GLY A 30 -19.63 -23.06 34.24
C GLY A 30 -18.13 -22.98 34.45
N GLY A 31 -17.36 -23.74 33.68
CA GLY A 31 -15.99 -23.41 33.41
C GLY A 31 -15.99 -22.30 32.36
N SER A 32 -15.79 -21.05 32.76
CA SER A 32 -15.42 -20.00 31.86
C SER A 32 -14.09 -20.35 31.22
N ALA A 33 -14.14 -20.97 30.05
CA ALA A 33 -12.97 -21.08 29.19
C ALA A 33 -12.57 -19.65 28.82
N GLN A 34 -11.64 -19.09 29.56
CA GLN A 34 -10.99 -17.84 29.22
C GLN A 34 -10.28 -18.09 27.91
N LEU A 35 -10.81 -17.53 26.82
CA LEU A 35 -10.11 -17.56 25.53
C LEU A 35 -8.74 -16.94 25.75
N PRO A 36 -7.65 -17.58 25.32
CA PRO A 36 -6.28 -17.18 25.66
C PRO A 36 -5.82 -15.86 24.99
N PHE A 37 -6.69 -15.18 24.24
CA PHE A 37 -6.39 -13.90 23.60
C PHE A 37 -7.60 -12.96 23.69
N PRO A 38 -7.42 -11.72 24.16
CA PRO A 38 -8.43 -10.69 23.95
C PRO A 38 -8.51 -10.46 22.44
N LEU A 39 -9.64 -10.79 21.82
CA LEU A 39 -9.98 -10.33 20.48
C LEU A 39 -10.20 -8.82 20.57
N THR A 40 -9.12 -8.06 20.50
CA THR A 40 -9.26 -6.61 20.35
C THR A 40 -9.83 -6.36 18.96
N LEU A 41 -11.00 -5.73 18.90
CA LEU A 41 -11.68 -5.40 17.64
C LEU A 41 -10.86 -4.41 16.78
N GLN A 42 -9.78 -3.87 17.32
CA GLN A 42 -8.90 -2.91 16.66
C GLN A 42 -7.43 -3.18 16.97
N PRO A 43 -6.52 -2.89 16.03
CA PRO A 43 -5.09 -2.97 16.27
C PRO A 43 -4.67 -1.92 17.32
N GLU A 44 -3.99 -2.40 18.37
CA GLU A 44 -3.48 -1.54 19.44
C GLU A 44 -2.12 -0.94 19.08
N GLY A 45 -1.83 0.25 19.61
CA GLY A 45 -0.52 0.88 19.52
C GLY A 45 -0.14 1.44 18.14
N VAL A 46 -1.03 1.43 17.15
CA VAL A 46 -0.81 2.09 15.86
C VAL A 46 -0.92 3.60 16.04
N ARG A 47 0.16 4.32 15.79
CA ARG A 47 0.26 5.78 15.99
C ARG A 47 -0.13 6.57 14.74
N ALA A 48 0.07 6.01 13.55
CA ALA A 48 -0.26 6.66 12.28
C ALA A 48 -1.68 7.26 12.30
N PRO A 49 -1.84 8.58 12.06
CA PRO A 49 -3.15 9.25 12.05
C PRO A 49 -4.01 8.85 10.84
N ALA A 50 -3.39 8.37 9.76
CA ALA A 50 -4.06 7.89 8.56
C ALA A 50 -3.46 6.54 8.14
N ALA A 51 -4.30 5.52 7.95
CA ALA A 51 -3.83 4.16 7.62
C ALA A 51 -4.95 3.31 7.04
N ALA A 52 -4.58 2.27 6.30
CA ALA A 52 -5.50 1.23 5.83
C ALA A 52 -4.78 -0.12 5.77
N LEU A 53 -5.51 -1.19 6.07
CA LEU A 53 -5.10 -2.58 5.88
C LEU A 53 -6.16 -3.30 5.08
N ALA A 54 -5.76 -4.08 4.08
CA ALA A 54 -6.66 -4.82 3.21
C ALA A 54 -6.16 -6.24 2.96
N GLU A 55 -7.06 -7.13 2.59
CA GLU A 55 -6.71 -8.41 1.99
C GLU A 55 -6.18 -8.14 0.57
N ALA A 56 -4.96 -8.63 0.27
CA ALA A 56 -4.24 -8.23 -0.94
C ALA A 56 -4.89 -8.76 -2.24
N GLY A 57 -5.51 -9.94 -2.22
CA GLY A 57 -6.16 -10.52 -3.39
C GLY A 57 -7.41 -9.75 -3.84
N THR A 58 -8.32 -9.50 -2.91
CA THR A 58 -9.61 -8.84 -3.18
C THR A 58 -9.54 -7.31 -3.10
N GLY A 59 -8.65 -6.78 -2.26
CA GLY A 59 -8.60 -5.36 -1.90
C GLY A 59 -9.66 -4.93 -0.88
N LEU A 60 -10.34 -5.90 -0.25
CA LEU A 60 -11.25 -5.60 0.82
C LEU A 60 -10.48 -4.98 2.00
N ILE A 61 -10.79 -3.73 2.33
CA ILE A 61 -10.23 -3.06 3.50
C ILE A 61 -10.82 -3.73 4.75
N VAL A 62 -9.94 -4.35 5.54
CA VAL A 62 -10.31 -5.06 6.78
C VAL A 62 -10.20 -4.16 8.00
N TRP A 63 -9.41 -3.11 7.91
CA TRP A 63 -9.31 -2.05 8.91
C TRP A 63 -8.81 -0.74 8.29
N SER A 64 -9.27 0.39 8.84
CA SER A 64 -8.76 1.69 8.41
C SER A 64 -8.92 2.76 9.49
N ARG A 65 -8.10 3.79 9.37
CA ARG A 65 -8.19 5.05 10.09
C ARG A 65 -8.06 6.19 9.08
N GLN A 66 -9.05 7.06 9.01
CA GLN A 66 -9.10 8.17 8.05
C GLN A 66 -8.78 7.74 6.59
N PRO A 67 -9.48 6.71 6.04
CA PRO A 67 -9.10 6.08 4.77
C PRO A 67 -9.14 7.01 3.56
N ASP A 68 -9.91 8.09 3.62
CA ASP A 68 -10.16 9.01 2.49
C ASP A 68 -9.54 10.39 2.69
N ILE A 69 -8.76 10.60 3.77
CA ILE A 69 -8.07 11.87 4.00
C ILE A 69 -6.94 12.04 2.97
N ARG A 70 -6.87 13.21 2.33
CA ARG A 70 -5.77 13.59 1.45
C ARG A 70 -4.61 14.10 2.28
N VAL A 71 -3.46 13.46 2.16
CA VAL A 71 -2.23 13.84 2.86
C VAL A 71 -1.03 13.70 1.93
N PRO A 72 0.07 14.43 2.18
CA PRO A 72 1.35 14.21 1.49
C PRO A 72 1.83 12.77 1.71
N ILE A 73 2.43 12.17 0.68
CA ILE A 73 2.79 10.74 0.67
C ILE A 73 4.28 10.49 0.48
N ALA A 74 5.07 11.55 0.35
CA ALA A 74 6.51 11.47 0.13
C ALA A 74 6.87 10.44 -0.96
N SER A 75 7.95 9.71 -0.76
CA SER A 75 8.47 8.73 -1.73
C SER A 75 7.57 7.51 -2.02
N ILE A 76 6.40 7.37 -1.39
CA ILE A 76 5.40 6.37 -1.87
C ILE A 76 4.98 6.70 -3.32
N THR A 77 5.08 7.96 -3.73
CA THR A 77 4.93 8.45 -5.11
C THR A 77 5.67 7.60 -6.14
N LYS A 78 6.88 7.13 -5.82
CA LYS A 78 7.72 6.33 -6.71
C LYS A 78 7.09 4.99 -7.12
N VAL A 79 6.07 4.52 -6.39
CA VAL A 79 5.29 3.36 -6.79
C VAL A 79 4.51 3.66 -8.08
N MET A 80 3.90 4.85 -8.20
CA MET A 80 3.23 5.26 -9.44
C MET A 80 4.23 5.49 -10.57
N THR A 81 5.39 6.06 -10.29
CA THR A 81 6.48 6.19 -11.27
C THR A 81 6.89 4.82 -11.81
N ALA A 82 7.08 3.83 -10.93
CA ALA A 82 7.38 2.47 -11.34
C ALA A 82 6.25 1.85 -12.19
N VAL A 83 4.99 2.04 -11.82
CA VAL A 83 3.82 1.57 -12.61
C VAL A 83 3.86 2.13 -14.03
N VAL A 84 4.05 3.44 -14.20
CA VAL A 84 4.09 4.07 -15.53
C VAL A 84 5.25 3.55 -16.38
N VAL A 85 6.42 3.31 -15.77
CA VAL A 85 7.59 2.73 -16.47
C VAL A 85 7.33 1.28 -16.87
N LEU A 86 6.82 0.46 -15.96
CA LEU A 86 6.53 -0.96 -16.19
C LEU A 86 5.45 -1.16 -17.27
N GLU A 87 4.39 -0.33 -17.27
CA GLU A 87 3.35 -0.35 -18.31
C GLU A 87 3.90 -0.03 -19.71
N SER A 88 5.07 0.61 -19.84
CA SER A 88 5.71 0.84 -21.14
C SER A 88 6.29 -0.43 -21.76
N GLY A 89 6.62 -1.46 -20.96
CA GLY A 89 7.18 -2.73 -21.39
C GLY A 89 8.67 -2.69 -21.81
N ASP A 90 9.30 -1.52 -21.87
CA ASP A 90 10.66 -1.33 -22.38
C ASP A 90 11.68 -1.22 -21.24
N LEU A 91 11.86 -2.31 -20.49
CA LEU A 91 12.72 -2.34 -19.30
C LEU A 91 14.22 -2.41 -19.61
N GLU A 92 14.60 -2.84 -20.81
CA GLU A 92 15.98 -2.88 -21.25
C GLU A 92 16.41 -1.60 -22.01
N ARG A 93 15.52 -0.64 -22.10
CA ARG A 93 15.80 0.67 -22.69
C ARG A 93 16.98 1.34 -21.97
N PRO A 94 18.04 1.71 -22.69
CA PRO A 94 19.15 2.45 -22.11
C PRO A 94 18.70 3.89 -21.82
N VAL A 95 19.01 4.35 -20.63
CA VAL A 95 18.72 5.71 -20.14
C VAL A 95 20.03 6.35 -19.71
N THR A 96 20.37 7.46 -20.33
CA THR A 96 21.50 8.29 -19.90
C THR A 96 21.07 9.15 -18.72
N VAL A 97 21.78 9.09 -17.61
CA VAL A 97 21.53 9.92 -16.42
C VAL A 97 21.81 11.39 -16.75
N PRO A 98 20.80 12.26 -16.80
CA PRO A 98 21.04 13.67 -17.07
C PRO A 98 21.60 14.36 -15.82
N ARG A 99 22.41 15.42 -16.00
CA ARG A 99 22.88 16.23 -14.86
C ARG A 99 21.71 16.77 -14.02
N ALA A 100 20.64 17.19 -14.69
CA ALA A 100 19.44 17.70 -14.02
C ALA A 100 18.84 16.72 -12.98
N ALA A 101 19.00 15.40 -13.18
CA ALA A 101 18.52 14.40 -12.22
C ALA A 101 19.28 14.46 -10.89
N VAL A 102 20.61 14.61 -10.97
CA VAL A 102 21.47 14.72 -9.78
C VAL A 102 21.27 16.07 -9.10
N ASP A 103 21.22 17.15 -9.89
CA ASP A 103 21.01 18.51 -9.38
C ASP A 103 19.63 18.64 -8.70
N TYR A 104 18.60 17.99 -9.25
CA TYR A 104 17.24 17.94 -8.68
C TYR A 104 17.23 17.25 -7.29
N ALA A 105 17.80 16.08 -7.17
CA ALA A 105 17.86 15.38 -5.88
C ALA A 105 18.60 16.23 -4.81
N ALA A 106 19.71 16.88 -5.21
CA ALA A 106 20.50 17.73 -4.33
C ALA A 106 19.73 19.01 -3.92
N ALA A 107 19.04 19.66 -4.86
CA ALA A 107 18.31 20.91 -4.61
C ALA A 107 17.18 20.78 -3.58
N TYR A 108 16.54 19.61 -3.53
CA TYR A 108 15.43 19.34 -2.60
C TYR A 108 15.85 18.47 -1.38
N GLY A 109 17.15 18.19 -1.21
CA GLY A 109 17.62 17.33 -0.11
C GLY A 109 17.05 15.91 -0.19
N GLY A 110 16.71 15.45 -1.41
CA GLY A 110 16.11 14.14 -1.64
C GLY A 110 17.09 12.99 -1.50
N SER A 111 16.58 11.79 -1.20
CA SER A 111 17.39 10.56 -1.24
C SER A 111 17.97 10.36 -2.64
N THR A 112 19.20 9.84 -2.71
CA THR A 112 19.89 9.59 -3.97
C THR A 112 20.31 8.13 -4.11
N ALA A 113 20.31 7.61 -5.32
CA ALA A 113 20.91 6.33 -5.68
C ALA A 113 22.42 6.42 -5.97
N GLY A 114 23.00 7.62 -5.85
CA GLY A 114 24.40 7.88 -6.14
C GLY A 114 24.74 7.85 -7.63
N LEU A 115 23.74 8.14 -8.49
CA LEU A 115 23.95 8.19 -9.93
C LEU A 115 24.85 9.36 -10.33
N VAL A 116 25.62 9.18 -11.40
CA VAL A 116 26.51 10.19 -11.91
C VAL A 116 26.07 10.62 -13.32
N PRO A 117 26.09 11.93 -13.63
CA PRO A 117 25.72 12.41 -14.96
C PRO A 117 26.54 11.74 -16.06
N GLY A 118 25.84 11.24 -17.08
CA GLY A 118 26.45 10.56 -18.23
C GLY A 118 26.51 9.03 -18.08
N GLU A 119 26.23 8.45 -16.91
CA GLU A 119 26.05 6.99 -16.80
C GLU A 119 24.87 6.56 -17.67
N VAL A 120 24.97 5.34 -18.23
CA VAL A 120 23.89 4.72 -18.98
C VAL A 120 23.46 3.44 -18.27
N LEU A 121 22.23 3.43 -17.79
CA LEU A 121 21.62 2.29 -17.11
C LEU A 121 20.34 1.89 -17.85
N THR A 122 19.96 0.60 -17.75
CA THR A 122 18.64 0.19 -18.25
C THR A 122 17.51 0.74 -17.36
N ALA A 123 16.30 0.83 -17.88
CA ALA A 123 15.14 1.22 -17.09
C ALA A 123 14.95 0.29 -15.88
N ARG A 124 15.18 -1.02 -16.03
CA ARG A 124 15.16 -2.00 -14.92
C ARG A 124 16.17 -1.64 -13.82
N GLN A 125 17.41 -1.32 -14.18
CA GLN A 125 18.43 -0.92 -13.21
C GLN A 125 18.06 0.37 -12.48
N LEU A 126 17.49 1.34 -13.21
CA LEU A 126 16.98 2.58 -12.61
C LEU A 126 15.78 2.35 -11.70
N LEU A 127 14.92 1.35 -11.97
CA LEU A 127 13.86 0.97 -11.05
C LEU A 127 14.41 0.42 -9.72
N TYR A 128 15.48 -0.39 -9.73
CA TYR A 128 16.19 -0.77 -8.50
C TYR A 128 16.76 0.45 -7.78
N ALA A 129 17.45 1.32 -8.50
CA ALA A 129 18.03 2.56 -7.98
C ALA A 129 16.96 3.50 -7.36
N MET A 130 15.78 3.53 -7.94
CA MET A 130 14.65 4.33 -7.45
C MET A 130 13.96 3.70 -6.23
N MET A 131 13.72 2.39 -6.26
CA MET A 131 12.86 1.74 -5.25
C MET A 131 13.60 1.38 -3.98
N LEU A 132 14.85 0.87 -4.05
CA LEU A 132 15.57 0.40 -2.87
C LEU A 132 16.09 1.58 -2.01
N PRO A 133 17.07 2.40 -2.46
CA PRO A 133 17.57 3.53 -1.69
C PRO A 133 16.64 4.75 -1.77
N SER A 134 15.49 4.61 -2.45
CA SER A 134 14.58 5.73 -2.68
C SER A 134 15.12 6.86 -3.58
N GLY A 135 15.99 6.55 -4.57
CA GLY A 135 16.69 7.52 -5.39
C GLY A 135 15.77 8.49 -6.15
N CYS A 136 15.82 9.78 -5.81
CA CYS A 136 15.08 10.82 -6.54
C CYS A 136 15.74 11.14 -7.88
N ASP A 137 17.07 11.00 -7.95
CA ASP A 137 17.86 11.07 -9.19
C ASP A 137 17.40 10.02 -10.21
N ALA A 138 17.19 8.77 -9.78
CA ALA A 138 16.69 7.71 -10.62
C ALA A 138 15.23 7.94 -11.06
N ALA A 139 14.37 8.44 -10.16
CA ALA A 139 12.99 8.80 -10.50
C ALA A 139 12.92 9.89 -11.58
N TYR A 140 13.74 10.93 -11.43
CA TYR A 140 13.84 12.00 -12.41
C TYR A 140 14.33 11.49 -13.78
N ALA A 141 15.39 10.67 -13.79
CA ALA A 141 15.94 10.10 -15.03
C ALA A 141 14.93 9.21 -15.77
N LEU A 142 14.17 8.40 -15.03
CA LEU A 142 13.08 7.59 -15.59
C LEU A 142 11.96 8.47 -16.16
N ALA A 143 11.56 9.52 -15.45
CA ALA A 143 10.53 10.44 -15.93
C ALA A 143 10.93 11.15 -17.24
N GLU A 144 12.18 11.62 -17.34
CA GLU A 144 12.71 12.19 -18.60
C GLU A 144 12.69 11.18 -19.73
N ALA A 145 13.09 9.93 -19.47
CA ALA A 145 13.21 8.92 -20.50
C ALA A 145 11.86 8.39 -21.00
N PHE A 146 10.86 8.28 -20.12
CA PHE A 146 9.55 7.69 -20.41
C PHE A 146 8.42 8.72 -20.60
N GLY A 147 8.70 10.02 -20.43
CA GLY A 147 7.85 11.12 -20.88
C GLY A 147 8.58 11.94 -21.95
N PRO A 148 7.93 12.78 -22.75
CA PRO A 148 8.64 13.85 -23.43
C PRO A 148 8.90 15.01 -22.46
N GLY A 149 9.70 14.75 -21.40
CA GLY A 149 9.98 15.63 -20.26
C GLY A 149 9.13 15.32 -19.01
N GLN A 150 9.46 15.99 -17.90
CA GLN A 150 8.84 15.78 -16.59
C GLN A 150 7.32 15.97 -16.60
N ASP A 151 6.84 17.08 -17.19
CA ASP A 151 5.42 17.44 -17.20
C ASP A 151 4.55 16.36 -17.87
N ALA A 152 5.02 15.82 -19.00
CA ALA A 152 4.27 14.79 -19.70
C ALA A 152 4.30 13.45 -18.96
N PHE A 153 5.38 13.15 -18.24
CA PHE A 153 5.43 11.98 -17.37
C PHE A 153 4.47 12.11 -16.18
N ILE A 154 4.46 13.27 -15.52
CA ILE A 154 3.52 13.60 -14.44
C ILE A 154 2.06 13.49 -14.93
N ALA A 155 1.78 13.99 -16.14
CA ALA A 155 0.45 13.82 -16.74
C ALA A 155 0.07 12.34 -16.91
N ARG A 156 1.02 11.46 -17.27
CA ARG A 156 0.81 10.00 -17.32
C ARG A 156 0.54 9.41 -15.94
N MET A 157 1.27 9.84 -14.89
CA MET A 157 1.03 9.40 -13.52
C MET A 157 -0.40 9.74 -13.07
N ASN A 158 -0.86 10.98 -13.33
CA ASN A 158 -2.20 11.42 -13.00
C ASN A 158 -3.27 10.69 -13.83
N ALA A 159 -3.02 10.43 -15.12
CA ALA A 159 -3.90 9.62 -15.94
C ALA A 159 -3.98 8.17 -15.44
N ALA A 160 -2.86 7.58 -14.98
CA ALA A 160 -2.86 6.26 -14.36
C ALA A 160 -3.66 6.26 -13.05
N ALA A 161 -3.53 7.28 -12.21
CA ALA A 161 -4.35 7.42 -11.00
C ALA A 161 -5.86 7.40 -11.32
N GLN A 162 -6.29 8.15 -12.34
CA GLN A 162 -7.69 8.15 -12.77
C GLN A 162 -8.14 6.76 -13.27
N ARG A 163 -7.33 6.09 -14.10
CA ARG A 163 -7.63 4.72 -14.58
C ARG A 163 -7.75 3.72 -13.45
N LEU A 164 -6.94 3.87 -12.41
CA LEU A 164 -6.96 3.03 -11.21
C LEU A 164 -8.10 3.40 -10.24
N GLY A 165 -8.91 4.40 -10.52
CA GLY A 165 -9.99 4.86 -9.67
C GLY A 165 -9.49 5.54 -8.39
N MET A 166 -8.47 6.41 -8.52
CA MET A 166 -7.85 7.17 -7.44
C MET A 166 -8.14 8.70 -7.60
N PRO A 167 -9.42 9.14 -7.48
CA PRO A 167 -9.80 10.53 -7.73
C PRO A 167 -9.28 11.51 -6.66
N ASN A 168 -8.85 11.01 -5.51
CA ASN A 168 -8.28 11.79 -4.41
C ASN A 168 -6.75 11.77 -4.39
N THR A 169 -6.12 11.34 -5.50
CA THR A 169 -4.67 11.30 -5.66
C THR A 169 -4.23 12.29 -6.73
N HIS A 170 -3.17 13.02 -6.45
CA HIS A 170 -2.53 13.92 -7.40
C HIS A 170 -1.00 13.83 -7.27
N PHE A 171 -0.32 13.79 -8.40
CA PHE A 171 1.13 13.82 -8.51
C PHE A 171 1.56 15.11 -9.19
N SER A 172 2.49 15.82 -8.58
CA SER A 172 3.16 17.02 -9.14
C SER A 172 4.63 16.74 -9.49
N ASP A 173 5.13 15.55 -9.09
CA ASP A 173 6.53 15.19 -9.09
C ASP A 173 6.67 13.66 -9.19
N PRO A 174 7.71 13.12 -9.87
CA PRO A 174 7.89 11.67 -10.01
C PRO A 174 8.48 10.98 -8.79
N SER A 175 8.99 11.73 -7.81
CA SER A 175 9.72 11.19 -6.67
C SER A 175 9.02 11.35 -5.33
N GLY A 176 8.07 12.30 -5.22
CA GLY A 176 7.37 12.68 -4.00
C GLY A 176 8.12 13.70 -3.15
N LEU A 177 9.01 14.47 -3.78
CA LEU A 177 9.58 15.67 -3.18
C LEU A 177 8.55 16.81 -3.11
N PRO A 178 8.69 17.79 -2.21
CA PRO A 178 7.75 18.87 -2.01
C PRO A 178 7.89 19.95 -3.11
N ALA A 179 7.51 19.60 -4.34
CA ALA A 179 7.62 20.45 -5.53
C ALA A 179 6.24 20.57 -6.22
N PRO A 180 5.70 21.79 -6.39
CA PRO A 180 6.24 23.08 -5.99
C PRO A 180 6.05 23.42 -4.50
N ASP A 181 5.24 22.65 -3.76
CA ASP A 181 4.99 22.83 -2.33
C ASP A 181 4.72 21.50 -1.63
N ASP A 182 4.62 21.54 -0.30
CA ASP A 182 4.50 20.35 0.57
C ASP A 182 3.25 19.51 0.30
N PHE A 183 2.19 20.08 -0.25
CA PHE A 183 0.90 19.42 -0.48
C PHE A 183 0.58 19.24 -1.96
N ALA A 184 1.51 19.55 -2.87
CA ALA A 184 1.30 19.42 -4.30
C ALA A 184 1.12 17.96 -4.73
N THR A 185 1.82 17.03 -4.10
CA THR A 185 1.63 15.57 -4.26
C THR A 185 0.94 14.99 -3.03
N TYR A 186 -0.24 14.39 -3.24
CA TYR A 186 -1.04 13.79 -2.17
C TYR A 186 -1.80 12.55 -2.63
N SER A 187 -2.23 11.75 -1.65
CA SER A 187 -3.13 10.62 -1.86
C SER A 187 -3.91 10.32 -0.57
N THR A 188 -4.66 9.22 -0.58
CA THR A 188 -5.39 8.72 0.59
C THR A 188 -4.96 7.29 0.93
N PRO A 189 -5.11 6.82 2.19
CA PRO A 189 -4.80 5.44 2.55
C PRO A 189 -5.50 4.39 1.67
N ALA A 190 -6.79 4.58 1.39
CA ALA A 190 -7.57 3.64 0.57
C ALA A 190 -7.04 3.58 -0.88
N GLU A 191 -6.66 4.72 -1.45
CA GLU A 191 -6.14 4.79 -2.82
C GLU A 191 -4.71 4.26 -2.92
N LEU A 192 -3.87 4.47 -1.90
CA LEU A 192 -2.53 3.88 -1.85
C LEU A 192 -2.55 2.35 -1.74
N VAL A 193 -3.49 1.77 -0.99
CA VAL A 193 -3.73 0.33 -0.99
C VAL A 193 -4.07 -0.16 -2.40
N ARG A 194 -4.91 0.56 -3.12
CA ARG A 194 -5.28 0.23 -4.51
C ARG A 194 -4.07 0.30 -5.45
N LEU A 195 -3.26 1.36 -5.33
CA LEU A 195 -2.02 1.51 -6.10
C LEU A 195 -1.05 0.36 -5.80
N GLY A 196 -0.80 0.06 -4.52
CA GLY A 196 0.09 -1.01 -4.11
C GLY A 196 -0.34 -2.37 -4.64
N ARG A 197 -1.64 -2.69 -4.56
CA ARG A 197 -2.19 -3.93 -5.13
C ARG A 197 -1.96 -4.04 -6.63
N HIS A 198 -2.20 -2.95 -7.36
CA HIS A 198 -1.96 -2.91 -8.81
C HIS A 198 -0.48 -3.14 -9.12
N ALA A 199 0.41 -2.41 -8.46
CA ALA A 199 1.86 -2.56 -8.66
C ALA A 199 2.36 -3.97 -8.30
N MET A 200 1.89 -4.54 -7.19
CA MET A 200 2.25 -5.89 -6.75
C MET A 200 1.67 -7.01 -7.65
N ALA A 201 0.80 -6.72 -8.60
CA ALA A 201 0.40 -7.68 -9.63
C ALA A 201 1.51 -7.93 -10.65
N ASP A 202 2.39 -6.96 -10.88
CA ASP A 202 3.54 -7.10 -11.78
C ASP A 202 4.67 -7.91 -11.13
N PRO A 203 5.17 -9.00 -11.77
CA PRO A 203 6.22 -9.84 -11.21
C PRO A 203 7.58 -9.13 -11.09
N VAL A 204 7.89 -8.19 -12.01
CA VAL A 204 9.14 -7.43 -11.98
C VAL A 204 9.10 -6.42 -10.82
N PHE A 205 7.96 -5.78 -10.61
CA PHE A 205 7.79 -4.89 -9.46
C PHE A 205 8.00 -5.65 -8.14
N ARG A 206 7.36 -6.83 -7.98
CA ARG A 206 7.54 -7.66 -6.78
C ARG A 206 8.99 -8.08 -6.55
N GLU A 207 9.69 -8.47 -7.61
CA GLU A 207 11.11 -8.82 -7.55
C GLU A 207 11.93 -7.64 -7.00
N ILE A 208 11.73 -6.45 -7.57
CA ILE A 208 12.47 -5.24 -7.18
C ILE A 208 12.20 -4.87 -5.73
N VAL A 209 10.93 -4.70 -5.34
CA VAL A 209 10.58 -4.21 -3.98
C VAL A 209 10.75 -5.26 -2.90
N GLY A 210 10.85 -6.54 -3.25
CA GLY A 210 11.18 -7.64 -2.36
C GLY A 210 12.68 -7.83 -2.13
N SER A 211 13.53 -7.14 -2.90
CA SER A 211 15.00 -7.22 -2.78
C SER A 211 15.50 -6.38 -1.60
N GLN A 212 16.36 -6.96 -0.75
CA GLN A 212 17.02 -6.22 0.32
C GLN A 212 18.22 -5.41 -0.19
N VAL A 213 18.97 -5.98 -1.15
CA VAL A 213 20.15 -5.40 -1.75
C VAL A 213 20.18 -5.73 -3.23
N HIS A 214 20.60 -4.79 -4.06
CA HIS A 214 20.91 -5.00 -5.47
C HIS A 214 22.30 -4.47 -5.78
N HIS A 215 23.17 -5.32 -6.34
CA HIS A 215 24.50 -4.96 -6.78
C HIS A 215 24.53 -4.87 -8.30
N LEU A 216 24.84 -3.69 -8.82
CA LEU A 216 25.15 -3.44 -10.23
C LEU A 216 26.66 -3.25 -10.38
N PRO A 217 27.39 -4.26 -10.87
CA PRO A 217 28.84 -4.14 -11.08
C PRO A 217 29.21 -3.03 -12.07
N ALA A 218 30.37 -2.44 -11.89
CA ALA A 218 30.90 -1.46 -12.85
C ALA A 218 30.99 -2.05 -14.27
N GLY A 219 30.51 -1.28 -15.22
CA GLY A 219 30.51 -1.60 -16.64
C GLY A 219 31.15 -0.49 -17.49
N PRO A 220 31.15 -0.64 -18.82
CA PRO A 220 31.69 0.39 -19.71
C PRO A 220 30.99 1.74 -19.63
N ALA A 221 29.72 1.75 -19.21
CA ALA A 221 28.85 2.94 -19.18
C ALA A 221 28.31 3.29 -17.80
N ASN A 222 28.63 2.53 -16.76
CA ASN A 222 28.17 2.76 -15.37
C ASN A 222 29.29 2.45 -14.38
N ARG A 223 29.17 3.07 -13.19
CA ARG A 223 30.01 2.73 -12.03
C ARG A 223 29.48 1.48 -11.33
N ASP A 224 30.22 1.03 -10.33
CA ASP A 224 29.76 0.04 -9.37
C ASP A 224 28.72 0.69 -8.44
N HIS A 225 27.55 0.04 -8.28
CA HIS A 225 26.48 0.49 -7.40
C HIS A 225 26.00 -0.64 -6.52
N VAL A 226 25.82 -0.36 -5.23
CA VAL A 226 25.13 -1.23 -4.27
C VAL A 226 23.97 -0.45 -3.68
N TRP A 227 22.75 -0.90 -3.96
CA TRP A 227 21.55 -0.26 -3.47
C TRP A 227 20.87 -1.14 -2.42
N GLU A 228 20.71 -0.60 -1.22
CA GLU A 228 20.04 -1.27 -0.12
C GLU A 228 18.63 -0.69 0.06
N THR A 229 17.70 -1.57 0.45
CA THR A 229 16.33 -1.14 0.72
C THR A 229 16.22 -0.31 1.99
N THR A 230 15.41 0.74 1.94
CA THR A 230 15.01 1.52 3.13
C THR A 230 13.87 0.85 3.92
N ASN A 231 13.27 -0.23 3.39
CA ASN A 231 12.18 -0.96 4.05
C ASN A 231 12.73 -2.02 5.03
N GLY A 232 12.91 -1.65 6.29
CA GLY A 232 13.40 -2.54 7.34
C GLY A 232 12.54 -3.79 7.57
N LEU A 233 11.24 -3.76 7.23
CA LEU A 233 10.37 -4.93 7.39
C LEU A 233 10.81 -6.14 6.55
N LEU A 234 11.47 -5.93 5.41
CA LEU A 234 12.01 -7.04 4.60
C LEU A 234 13.01 -7.90 5.37
N ARG A 235 13.73 -7.32 6.34
CA ARG A 235 14.66 -8.01 7.22
C ARG A 235 13.98 -8.45 8.52
N ASP A 236 13.14 -7.58 9.09
CA ASP A 236 12.74 -7.67 10.49
C ASP A 236 11.36 -8.28 10.69
N TYR A 237 10.53 -8.42 9.64
CA TYR A 237 9.19 -9.01 9.71
C TYR A 237 9.02 -10.17 8.73
N PRO A 238 8.95 -11.43 9.22
CA PRO A 238 8.84 -12.60 8.36
C PRO A 238 7.61 -12.57 7.44
N GLY A 239 7.82 -12.86 6.17
CA GLY A 239 6.77 -12.88 5.16
C GLY A 239 6.54 -11.53 4.46
N THR A 240 7.28 -10.46 4.81
CA THR A 240 7.23 -9.19 4.07
C THR A 240 7.69 -9.38 2.63
N THR A 241 6.94 -8.82 1.67
CA THR A 241 7.20 -8.87 0.24
C THR A 241 7.48 -7.49 -0.37
N GLY A 242 7.39 -6.42 0.40
CA GLY A 242 7.67 -5.04 -0.03
C GLY A 242 6.94 -4.04 0.88
N ILE A 243 6.72 -2.77 0.51
CA ILE A 243 6.79 -2.16 -0.84
C ILE A 243 7.70 -0.92 -0.83
N LYS A 244 7.26 0.20 -0.16
CA LYS A 244 7.97 1.47 -0.23
C LYS A 244 7.81 2.33 1.02
N THR A 245 8.92 2.83 1.54
CA THR A 245 8.99 3.88 2.57
C THR A 245 8.84 5.27 1.96
N GLY A 246 8.44 6.24 2.75
CA GLY A 246 8.43 7.65 2.37
C GLY A 246 8.69 8.54 3.59
N SER A 247 9.37 9.66 3.40
CA SER A 247 9.54 10.68 4.42
C SER A 247 9.78 12.04 3.79
N THR A 248 9.06 13.05 4.26
CA THR A 248 9.32 14.49 4.11
C THR A 248 8.82 15.18 5.38
N ASP A 249 9.19 16.42 5.60
CA ASP A 249 8.75 17.17 6.79
C ASP A 249 7.21 17.22 6.89
N ALA A 250 6.53 17.45 5.77
CA ALA A 250 5.06 17.54 5.74
C ALA A 250 4.37 16.16 5.82
N ALA A 251 4.95 15.11 5.22
CA ALA A 251 4.37 13.78 5.22
C ALA A 251 4.66 13.00 6.52
N GLY A 252 5.70 13.39 7.26
CA GLY A 252 6.27 12.53 8.27
C GLY A 252 6.74 11.21 7.67
N THR A 253 6.87 10.16 8.46
CA THR A 253 7.28 8.84 8.00
C THR A 253 6.08 8.00 7.59
N CYS A 254 6.17 7.42 6.40
CA CYS A 254 5.14 6.65 5.73
C CYS A 254 5.68 5.29 5.27
N LEU A 255 4.80 4.29 5.19
CA LEU A 255 5.16 2.97 4.65
C LEU A 255 3.95 2.33 3.97
N LEU A 256 4.07 2.04 2.68
CA LEU A 256 3.21 1.12 1.95
C LEU A 256 3.86 -0.26 2.02
N PHE A 257 3.13 -1.28 2.48
CA PHE A 257 3.68 -2.60 2.77
C PHE A 257 2.78 -3.73 2.30
N GLU A 258 3.38 -4.89 2.00
CA GLU A 258 2.68 -6.16 1.82
C GLU A 258 3.44 -7.26 2.55
N ALA A 259 2.70 -8.20 3.13
CA ALA A 259 3.25 -9.42 3.70
C ALA A 259 2.32 -10.61 3.47
N SER A 260 2.91 -11.82 3.54
CA SER A 260 2.18 -13.08 3.42
C SER A 260 2.46 -14.00 4.60
N ARG A 261 1.43 -14.73 5.06
CA ARG A 261 1.54 -15.77 6.07
C ARG A 261 0.68 -16.97 5.63
N GLY A 262 1.32 -18.02 5.15
CA GLY A 262 0.63 -19.11 4.47
C GLY A 262 -0.10 -18.64 3.21
N ALA A 263 -1.38 -18.96 3.09
CA ALA A 263 -2.21 -18.52 1.96
C ALA A 263 -2.75 -17.08 2.10
N GLN A 264 -2.65 -16.49 3.28
CA GLN A 264 -3.17 -15.14 3.56
C GLN A 264 -2.14 -14.10 3.14
N ARG A 265 -2.58 -13.06 2.43
CA ARG A 265 -1.76 -11.90 2.08
C ARG A 265 -2.46 -10.62 2.50
N LEU A 266 -1.72 -9.76 3.17
CA LEU A 266 -2.20 -8.45 3.61
C LEU A 266 -1.37 -7.35 2.97
N ILE A 267 -2.05 -6.32 2.53
CA ILE A 267 -1.44 -5.09 2.03
C ILE A 267 -1.98 -3.91 2.83
N GLY A 268 -1.12 -2.96 3.16
CA GLY A 268 -1.55 -1.81 3.93
C GLY A 268 -0.63 -0.62 3.77
N VAL A 269 -1.07 0.49 4.32
CA VAL A 269 -0.30 1.74 4.37
C VAL A 269 -0.49 2.40 5.73
N VAL A 270 0.60 2.96 6.24
CA VAL A 270 0.61 3.87 7.38
C VAL A 270 1.22 5.20 6.93
N LEU A 271 0.60 6.31 7.30
CA LEU A 271 1.00 7.67 6.91
C LEU A 271 1.20 8.53 8.15
N ASN A 272 2.33 9.22 8.21
CA ASN A 272 2.69 10.12 9.30
C ASN A 272 2.80 9.42 10.68
N SER A 273 3.48 8.27 10.72
CA SER A 273 3.70 7.51 11.97
C SER A 273 4.62 8.24 12.95
N SER A 274 5.55 9.05 12.44
CA SER A 274 6.50 9.89 13.18
C SER A 274 6.94 11.03 12.27
N PRO A 275 7.44 12.15 12.81
CA PRO A 275 8.03 13.20 11.98
C PRO A 275 9.24 12.74 11.15
N ASP A 276 10.14 11.91 11.72
CA ASP A 276 11.48 11.63 11.18
C ASP A 276 11.98 10.18 11.38
N ASP A 277 11.28 9.34 12.17
CA ASP A 277 11.70 7.96 12.45
C ASP A 277 11.00 6.94 11.56
N LEU A 278 11.67 6.43 10.53
CA LEU A 278 11.17 5.38 9.65
C LEU A 278 10.86 4.07 10.42
N ALA A 279 11.54 3.79 11.53
CA ALA A 279 11.24 2.61 12.34
C ALA A 279 9.86 2.70 13.00
N ALA A 280 9.34 3.91 13.23
CA ALA A 280 7.98 4.11 13.71
C ALA A 280 6.94 3.63 12.70
N ALA A 281 7.11 3.93 11.40
CA ALA A 281 6.22 3.46 10.35
C ALA A 281 6.30 1.93 10.18
N ALA A 282 7.51 1.35 10.27
CA ALA A 282 7.67 -0.11 10.27
C ALA A 282 6.99 -0.76 11.48
N GLY A 283 7.10 -0.16 12.68
CA GLY A 283 6.44 -0.64 13.89
C GLY A 283 4.90 -0.58 13.80
N ASP A 284 4.34 0.48 13.23
CA ASP A 284 2.89 0.58 13.01
C ASP A 284 2.40 -0.44 11.98
N ALA A 285 3.15 -0.64 10.89
CA ALA A 285 2.84 -1.65 9.88
C ALA A 285 2.89 -3.07 10.47
N ALA A 286 3.90 -3.39 11.29
CA ALA A 286 4.01 -4.68 11.96
C ALA A 286 2.81 -4.96 12.87
N ARG A 287 2.37 -3.98 13.68
CA ARG A 287 1.16 -4.11 14.53
C ARG A 287 -0.10 -4.36 13.72
N LEU A 288 -0.25 -3.66 12.57
CA LEU A 288 -1.38 -3.89 11.66
C LEU A 288 -1.35 -5.29 11.07
N MET A 289 -0.19 -5.78 10.65
CA MET A 289 -0.03 -7.13 10.10
C MET A 289 -0.26 -8.19 11.18
N ASP A 290 0.28 -8.01 12.39
CA ASP A 290 0.05 -8.95 13.50
C ASP A 290 -1.43 -9.06 13.84
N TRP A 291 -2.15 -7.94 13.86
CA TRP A 291 -3.60 -7.92 14.06
C TRP A 291 -4.34 -8.59 12.89
N GLY A 292 -3.97 -8.30 11.66
CA GLY A 292 -4.65 -8.79 10.46
C GLY A 292 -4.40 -10.29 10.18
N PHE A 293 -3.26 -10.83 10.59
CA PHE A 293 -2.93 -12.26 10.46
C PHE A 293 -3.42 -13.12 11.62
N VAL A 294 -4.13 -12.57 12.60
CA VAL A 294 -4.77 -13.40 13.63
C VAL A 294 -5.74 -14.36 12.93
N PRO A 295 -5.67 -15.68 13.19
CA PRO A 295 -6.62 -16.61 12.62
C PRO A 295 -8.04 -16.17 13.01
N ILE A 296 -8.85 -15.76 12.06
CA ILE A 296 -10.30 -15.74 12.25
C ILE A 296 -10.62 -17.20 12.56
N LEU A 297 -11.05 -17.47 13.80
CA LEU A 297 -11.44 -18.81 14.21
C LEU A 297 -12.45 -19.33 13.18
N SER A 298 -11.96 -20.13 12.22
CA SER A 298 -12.76 -20.94 11.31
C SER A 298 -13.41 -22.07 12.13
N GLY A 299 -14.37 -21.70 13.00
CA GLY A 299 -14.94 -22.61 13.99
C GLY A 299 -16.25 -22.14 14.57
N LEU A 300 -17.03 -21.34 13.85
CA LEU A 300 -18.46 -21.26 14.13
C LEU A 300 -19.13 -22.31 13.25
N PRO A 301 -19.75 -23.36 13.82
CA PRO A 301 -20.62 -24.24 13.05
C PRO A 301 -21.72 -23.39 12.45
N VAL A 302 -21.85 -23.41 11.13
CA VAL A 302 -23.02 -22.92 10.41
C VAL A 302 -24.13 -23.87 10.80
N GLY A 303 -24.98 -23.45 11.76
CA GLY A 303 -26.21 -24.14 12.14
C GLY A 303 -27.31 -23.92 11.10
#